data_d32859ccf0f1290fba7ed67064eb0206
#
_entry.id   d32859ccf0f1290fba7ed67064eb0206
#
_cell.length_a   1.000
_cell.length_b   1.000
_cell.length_c   1.000
_cell.angle_alpha   90.00
_cell.angle_beta   90.00
_cell.angle_gamma   90.00
#
_symmetry.space_group_name_H-M   'P 1'
#
loop_
_entity.id
_entity.type
_entity.pdbx_description
1 polymer ?
#
loop_
_entity_poly.entity_id
_entity_poly.type
_entity_poly.pdbx_seq_one_letter_code
_entity_poly.pdbx_strand_id
1 'polypeptide(L)'
;MTADSGHARPVEDQATHPSGNLPGGLAETLRYGPFHRALHDAIAHRGLSLARLRAHLEQLGVQVGQSTLSYWQRGLRHPEVPRAIATVRALETVLKLPPESLVALVGNRPQPRLTRPGGWVAPVPVLSEFEAVGDVGANTDIEVLSVHDTVSIGPEREQRSISTRLVVRAAKAGPDRYLAVHQGDEGCLIDNALVRPGEGCRLGRLRRQLATRGLAFELLFDRRLAEGEEHVFSFTVVDDTGGPTPGHRRAFREPCRGYLLQLAFNRRALPARCTKQFRVDADAVPVDLEELVCGLGGFASAYFEDVGPGVAGISVEWT
;
A
#
# COMPACT_ATOMS: atom_id res chain seq x y z
N MET A 1 41.02 23.35 -54.30
CA MET A 1 39.53 23.30 -54.30
C MET A 1 39.16 22.07 -53.48
N THR A 2 38.93 22.26 -52.23
CA THR A 2 38.56 21.22 -51.28
C THR A 2 37.29 21.68 -50.63
N ALA A 3 36.22 20.90 -50.82
CA ALA A 3 34.90 21.14 -50.24
C ALA A 3 34.87 20.65 -48.77
N ASP A 4 34.50 21.55 -47.92
CA ASP A 4 34.28 21.31 -46.50
C ASP A 4 32.85 20.72 -46.31
N SER A 5 32.78 19.51 -45.77
CA SER A 5 31.53 18.82 -45.46
C SER A 5 31.25 18.95 -43.98
N GLY A 6 30.43 19.96 -43.63
CA GLY A 6 29.95 20.15 -42.27
C GLY A 6 29.01 19.01 -41.83
N HIS A 7 29.47 18.25 -40.84
CA HIS A 7 28.62 17.28 -40.10
C HIS A 7 27.81 18.01 -39.06
N ALA A 8 26.51 18.12 -39.30
CA ALA A 8 25.53 18.51 -38.30
C ALA A 8 25.34 17.37 -37.27
N ARG A 9 25.65 17.64 -36.01
CA ARG A 9 25.32 16.77 -34.88
C ARG A 9 23.81 16.89 -34.57
N PRO A 10 23.12 15.78 -34.32
CA PRO A 10 21.75 15.85 -33.80
C PRO A 10 21.78 16.38 -32.37
N VAL A 11 20.95 17.36 -32.11
CA VAL A 11 20.63 17.86 -30.75
C VAL A 11 19.80 16.78 -30.05
N GLU A 12 20.39 16.07 -29.10
CA GLU A 12 19.67 15.24 -28.16
C GLU A 12 18.81 16.14 -27.24
N ASP A 13 17.52 16.07 -27.45
CA ASP A 13 16.51 16.65 -26.56
C ASP A 13 16.46 15.83 -25.27
N GLN A 14 17.31 16.21 -24.32
CA GLN A 14 17.28 15.66 -22.96
C GLN A 14 16.08 16.25 -22.23
N ALA A 15 14.97 15.54 -22.27
CA ALA A 15 13.86 15.75 -21.35
C ALA A 15 14.34 15.49 -19.91
N THR A 16 14.90 16.51 -19.29
CA THR A 16 15.28 16.53 -17.87
C THR A 16 14.01 16.46 -17.02
N HIS A 17 13.65 15.26 -16.57
CA HIS A 17 12.73 15.11 -15.43
C HIS A 17 13.38 15.77 -14.22
N PRO A 18 12.69 16.72 -13.52
CA PRO A 18 13.24 17.34 -12.34
C PRO A 18 13.09 16.41 -11.14
N SER A 19 13.93 15.40 -11.03
CA SER A 19 14.20 14.74 -9.75
C SER A 19 15.10 15.66 -8.94
N GLY A 20 14.54 16.79 -8.46
CA GLY A 20 15.23 17.72 -7.59
C GLY A 20 15.69 16.99 -6.34
N ASN A 21 17.00 16.98 -6.12
CA ASN A 21 17.66 16.40 -4.96
C ASN A 21 17.13 17.15 -3.71
N LEU A 22 16.18 16.55 -2.99
CA LEU A 22 15.63 17.13 -1.76
C LEU A 22 16.73 17.19 -0.70
N PRO A 23 16.82 18.26 0.11
CA PRO A 23 17.75 18.31 1.24
C PRO A 23 17.57 17.06 2.13
N GLY A 24 18.68 16.47 2.59
CA GLY A 24 18.63 15.20 3.34
C GLY A 24 17.65 15.18 4.50
N GLY A 25 17.55 16.29 5.24
CA GLY A 25 16.58 16.43 6.34
C GLY A 25 15.12 16.40 5.89
N LEU A 26 14.78 17.03 4.74
CA LEU A 26 13.43 17.00 4.21
C LEU A 26 13.09 15.60 3.63
N ALA A 27 14.03 14.97 2.96
CA ALA A 27 13.86 13.59 2.47
C ALA A 27 13.61 12.62 3.63
N GLU A 28 14.31 12.79 4.74
CA GLU A 28 14.13 12.00 5.97
C GLU A 28 12.77 12.23 6.61
N THR A 29 12.33 13.50 6.76
CA THR A 29 11.02 13.81 7.35
C THR A 29 9.86 13.38 6.46
N LEU A 30 10.00 13.43 5.13
CA LEU A 30 9.01 12.87 4.20
C LEU A 30 8.95 11.34 4.27
N ARG A 31 10.05 10.68 4.63
CA ARG A 31 10.12 9.21 4.74
C ARG A 31 9.70 8.71 6.12
N TYR A 32 10.14 9.33 7.20
CA TYR A 32 10.01 8.80 8.57
C TYR A 32 9.30 9.74 9.53
N GLY A 33 9.13 10.99 9.19
CA GLY A 33 8.57 12.00 10.07
C GLY A 33 7.05 11.93 10.20
N PRO A 34 6.49 12.52 11.26
CA PRO A 34 5.05 12.73 11.32
C PRO A 34 4.63 13.78 10.27
N PHE A 35 3.40 13.64 9.74
CA PHE A 35 2.84 14.51 8.71
C PHE A 35 3.08 16.02 8.96
N HIS A 36 2.84 16.50 10.18
CA HIS A 36 2.98 17.92 10.51
C HIS A 36 4.43 18.40 10.36
N ARG A 37 5.42 17.58 10.71
CA ARG A 37 6.83 17.92 10.60
C ARG A 37 7.27 17.95 9.14
N ALA A 38 6.88 16.93 8.37
CA ALA A 38 7.15 16.88 6.94
C ALA A 38 6.51 18.05 6.20
N LEU A 39 5.27 18.43 6.53
CA LEU A 39 4.60 19.59 5.98
C LEU A 39 5.31 20.90 6.37
N HIS A 40 5.73 21.04 7.63
CA HIS A 40 6.48 22.20 8.11
C HIS A 40 7.78 22.39 7.31
N ASP A 41 8.58 21.34 7.22
CA ASP A 41 9.89 21.34 6.55
C ASP A 41 9.75 21.59 5.03
N ALA A 42 8.70 21.04 4.42
CA ALA A 42 8.41 21.28 3.01
C ALA A 42 7.99 22.72 2.73
N ILE A 43 7.16 23.33 3.57
CA ILE A 43 6.78 24.75 3.48
C ILE A 43 8.01 25.65 3.66
N ALA A 44 8.84 25.36 4.66
CA ALA A 44 10.09 26.09 4.93
C ALA A 44 11.06 25.97 3.74
N HIS A 45 11.25 24.77 3.19
CA HIS A 45 12.10 24.54 2.02
C HIS A 45 11.64 25.32 0.79
N ARG A 46 10.31 25.43 0.59
CA ARG A 46 9.75 26.21 -0.53
C ARG A 46 9.75 27.72 -0.28
N GLY A 47 10.03 28.18 0.92
CA GLY A 47 9.99 29.60 1.30
C GLY A 47 8.61 30.24 1.13
N LEU A 48 7.51 29.47 1.22
CA LEU A 48 6.16 29.95 1.06
C LEU A 48 5.54 30.35 2.41
N SER A 49 4.86 31.50 2.45
CA SER A 49 3.97 31.79 3.56
C SER A 49 2.66 31.01 3.42
N LEU A 50 1.97 30.75 4.54
CA LEU A 50 0.67 30.04 4.52
C LEU A 50 -0.38 30.77 3.67
N ALA A 51 -0.32 32.11 3.59
CA ALA A 51 -1.20 32.89 2.74
C ALA A 51 -0.95 32.62 1.23
N ARG A 52 0.33 32.59 0.82
CA ARG A 52 0.70 32.26 -0.56
C ARG A 52 0.39 30.80 -0.90
N LEU A 53 0.64 29.88 0.04
CA LEU A 53 0.31 28.47 -0.11
C LEU A 53 -1.19 28.28 -0.35
N ARG A 54 -2.05 28.96 0.44
CA ARG A 54 -3.50 28.97 0.25
C ARG A 54 -3.88 29.48 -1.14
N ALA A 55 -3.32 30.61 -1.58
CA ALA A 55 -3.63 31.18 -2.88
C ALA A 55 -3.28 30.22 -4.04
N HIS A 56 -2.16 29.50 -3.95
CA HIS A 56 -1.81 28.48 -4.94
C HIS A 56 -2.77 27.27 -4.91
N LEU A 57 -3.25 26.86 -3.75
CA LEU A 57 -4.25 25.77 -3.65
C LEU A 57 -5.60 26.21 -4.24
N GLU A 58 -6.02 27.46 -4.03
CA GLU A 58 -7.22 28.04 -4.66
C GLU A 58 -7.11 28.04 -6.19
N GLN A 59 -5.93 28.33 -6.76
CA GLN A 59 -5.68 28.25 -8.21
C GLN A 59 -5.81 26.81 -8.75
N LEU A 60 -5.56 25.81 -7.93
CA LEU A 60 -5.76 24.38 -8.26
C LEU A 60 -7.21 23.91 -7.97
N GLY A 61 -8.12 24.83 -7.62
CA GLY A 61 -9.52 24.50 -7.31
C GLY A 61 -9.73 23.91 -5.91
N VAL A 62 -8.70 23.96 -5.05
CA VAL A 62 -8.77 23.39 -3.69
C VAL A 62 -8.97 24.50 -2.68
N GLN A 63 -10.12 24.52 -2.00
CA GLN A 63 -10.41 25.49 -0.94
C GLN A 63 -10.03 24.93 0.43
N VAL A 64 -9.08 25.58 1.09
CA VAL A 64 -8.66 25.27 2.45
C VAL A 64 -8.38 26.54 3.26
N GLY A 65 -8.83 26.58 4.50
CA GLY A 65 -8.60 27.74 5.39
C GLY A 65 -7.14 27.84 5.83
N GLN A 66 -6.61 29.07 5.92
CA GLN A 66 -5.24 29.30 6.42
C GLN A 66 -5.06 28.77 7.86
N SER A 67 -6.09 28.85 8.69
CA SER A 67 -6.11 28.26 10.03
C SER A 67 -5.94 26.74 10.00
N THR A 68 -6.59 26.05 9.05
CA THR A 68 -6.46 24.61 8.86
C THR A 68 -5.03 24.22 8.49
N LEU A 69 -4.41 24.92 7.53
CA LEU A 69 -3.01 24.71 7.15
C LEU A 69 -2.07 24.95 8.35
N SER A 70 -2.33 26.02 9.13
CA SER A 70 -1.57 26.31 10.34
C SER A 70 -1.71 25.24 11.42
N TYR A 71 -2.90 24.66 11.60
CA TYR A 71 -3.11 23.56 12.55
C TYR A 71 -2.44 22.26 12.08
N TRP A 72 -2.49 21.97 10.78
CA TRP A 72 -1.81 20.84 10.20
C TRP A 72 -0.29 20.92 10.34
N GLN A 73 0.29 22.11 10.02
CA GLN A 73 1.73 22.35 10.15
C GLN A 73 2.24 22.25 11.60
N ARG A 74 1.40 22.62 12.58
CA ARG A 74 1.75 22.56 14.00
C ARG A 74 1.36 21.26 14.70
N GLY A 75 0.74 20.32 13.99
CA GLY A 75 0.29 19.06 14.56
C GLY A 75 -0.91 19.18 15.51
N LEU A 76 -1.57 20.33 15.55
CA LEU A 76 -2.75 20.57 16.40
C LEU A 76 -4.00 19.88 15.84
N ARG A 77 -4.04 19.69 14.52
CA ARG A 77 -5.04 18.87 13.82
C ARG A 77 -4.34 18.03 12.78
N HIS A 78 -4.93 16.89 12.49
CA HIS A 78 -4.48 15.98 11.43
C HIS A 78 -5.47 16.02 10.27
N PRO A 79 -5.03 15.89 8.99
CA PRO A 79 -5.94 15.76 7.87
C PRO A 79 -6.89 14.58 8.06
N GLU A 80 -8.20 14.81 7.90
CA GLU A 80 -9.21 13.76 8.03
C GLU A 80 -9.41 13.06 6.69
N VAL A 81 -9.13 11.77 6.67
CA VAL A 81 -9.29 10.90 5.50
C VAL A 81 -10.76 10.40 5.43
N PRO A 82 -11.37 10.33 4.25
CA PRO A 82 -10.82 10.57 2.90
C PRO A 82 -10.84 12.04 2.44
N ARG A 83 -11.59 12.92 3.11
CA ARG A 83 -11.88 14.28 2.64
C ARG A 83 -10.66 15.16 2.39
N ALA A 84 -9.59 14.95 3.16
CA ALA A 84 -8.39 15.78 3.07
C ALA A 84 -7.38 15.31 2.02
N ILE A 85 -7.51 14.12 1.44
CA ILE A 85 -6.51 13.55 0.51
C ILE A 85 -6.31 14.44 -0.71
N ALA A 86 -7.37 14.93 -1.33
CA ALA A 86 -7.27 15.83 -2.48
C ALA A 86 -6.49 17.11 -2.14
N THR A 87 -6.71 17.67 -0.95
CA THR A 87 -5.98 18.84 -0.45
C THR A 87 -4.50 18.51 -0.22
N VAL A 88 -4.19 17.34 0.33
CA VAL A 88 -2.81 16.92 0.59
C VAL A 88 -2.05 16.66 -0.73
N ARG A 89 -2.68 16.06 -1.73
CA ARG A 89 -2.10 15.91 -3.09
C ARG A 89 -1.84 17.27 -3.74
N ALA A 90 -2.77 18.23 -3.61
CA ALA A 90 -2.56 19.58 -4.09
C ALA A 90 -1.39 20.28 -3.36
N LEU A 91 -1.24 20.04 -2.06
CA LEU A 91 -0.07 20.51 -1.31
C LEU A 91 1.24 19.94 -1.86
N GLU A 92 1.30 18.65 -2.17
CA GLU A 92 2.48 18.04 -2.81
C GLU A 92 2.85 18.72 -4.13
N THR A 93 1.84 19.00 -4.96
CA THR A 93 2.04 19.70 -6.24
C THR A 93 2.59 21.12 -6.03
N VAL A 94 1.99 21.92 -5.14
CA VAL A 94 2.42 23.29 -4.85
C VAL A 94 3.82 23.31 -4.22
N LEU A 95 4.09 22.38 -3.33
CA LEU A 95 5.38 22.25 -2.63
C LEU A 95 6.45 21.56 -3.47
N LYS A 96 6.10 21.07 -4.69
CA LYS A 96 6.99 20.32 -5.60
C LYS A 96 7.62 19.10 -4.92
N LEU A 97 6.81 18.37 -4.17
CA LEU A 97 7.20 17.14 -3.51
C LEU A 97 6.95 15.94 -4.44
N PRO A 98 7.64 14.81 -4.21
CA PRO A 98 7.28 13.56 -4.85
C PRO A 98 5.80 13.21 -4.61
N PRO A 99 5.07 12.74 -5.62
CA PRO A 99 3.68 12.33 -5.45
C PRO A 99 3.51 11.30 -4.31
N GLU A 100 2.42 11.41 -3.57
CA GLU A 100 2.05 10.55 -2.44
C GLU A 100 3.00 10.61 -1.22
N SER A 101 4.00 11.49 -1.19
CA SER A 101 4.97 11.58 -0.10
C SER A 101 4.37 12.14 1.21
N LEU A 102 3.46 13.13 1.12
CA LEU A 102 2.70 13.62 2.28
C LEU A 102 1.45 12.78 2.53
N VAL A 103 0.79 12.28 1.46
CA VAL A 103 -0.39 11.41 1.59
C VAL A 103 -0.06 10.15 2.39
N ALA A 104 1.11 9.55 2.16
CA ALA A 104 1.59 8.41 2.94
C ALA A 104 1.66 8.68 4.45
N LEU A 105 1.94 9.93 4.84
CA LEU A 105 2.05 10.33 6.24
C LEU A 105 0.70 10.65 6.90
N VAL A 106 -0.36 10.87 6.12
CA VAL A 106 -1.71 11.17 6.65
C VAL A 106 -2.32 9.96 7.36
N GLY A 107 -2.04 8.74 6.88
CA GLY A 107 -2.52 7.49 7.48
C GLY A 107 -1.83 7.10 8.80
N ASN A 108 -0.73 7.73 9.13
CA ASN A 108 0.15 7.38 10.26
C ASN A 108 -0.28 7.96 11.63
N ARG A 109 -1.56 8.15 11.87
CA ARG A 109 -2.03 8.55 13.21
C ARG A 109 -2.07 7.32 14.12
N PRO A 110 -1.47 7.35 15.34
CA PRO A 110 -1.71 6.34 16.35
C PRO A 110 -3.21 6.37 16.69
N GLN A 111 -3.99 5.45 16.15
CA GLN A 111 -5.40 5.31 16.53
C GLN A 111 -5.56 4.28 17.65
N PRO A 112 -6.50 4.51 18.59
CA PRO A 112 -6.92 3.46 19.51
C PRO A 112 -7.41 2.26 18.69
N ARG A 113 -7.03 1.07 19.15
CA ARG A 113 -7.30 -0.22 18.52
C ARG A 113 -8.78 -0.39 18.17
N LEU A 114 -9.12 -0.29 16.90
CA LEU A 114 -10.35 -0.84 16.34
C LEU A 114 -9.95 -1.88 15.30
N THR A 115 -10.04 -3.12 15.70
CA THR A 115 -9.80 -4.32 14.90
C THR A 115 -10.84 -4.45 13.79
N ARG A 116 -10.40 -4.42 12.53
CA ARG A 116 -11.13 -4.95 11.37
C ARG A 116 -10.21 -5.29 10.21
N PRO A 117 -10.49 -6.35 9.48
CA PRO A 117 -9.62 -7.06 8.56
C PRO A 117 -9.87 -6.91 7.04
N GLY A 118 -9.00 -7.29 6.17
CA GLY A 118 -9.12 -7.74 4.86
C GLY A 118 -8.16 -7.63 3.68
N GLY A 119 -8.04 -8.30 2.57
CA GLY A 119 -7.69 -8.13 1.21
C GLY A 119 -6.79 -8.91 0.28
N TRP A 120 -6.66 -8.65 -0.98
CA TRP A 120 -6.07 -9.42 -2.06
C TRP A 120 -4.67 -8.99 -2.55
N VAL A 121 -3.93 -9.90 -3.20
CA VAL A 121 -2.64 -9.58 -3.86
C VAL A 121 -2.65 -10.13 -5.29
N ALA A 122 -2.46 -9.27 -6.26
CA ALA A 122 -2.31 -9.63 -7.66
C ALA A 122 -0.93 -9.32 -8.23
N PRO A 123 -0.60 -9.92 -9.39
CA PRO A 123 0.77 -9.92 -9.86
C PRO A 123 1.16 -8.70 -10.70
N VAL A 124 2.44 -8.43 -10.59
CA VAL A 124 3.39 -7.86 -11.57
C VAL A 124 3.25 -6.43 -12.10
N PRO A 125 2.16 -5.87 -12.70
CA PRO A 125 2.26 -4.53 -13.31
C PRO A 125 2.48 -3.40 -12.33
N VAL A 126 1.91 -3.47 -11.11
CA VAL A 126 2.08 -2.43 -10.08
C VAL A 126 3.48 -2.48 -9.46
N LEU A 127 4.09 -3.67 -9.38
CA LEU A 127 5.47 -3.81 -8.89
C LEU A 127 6.47 -3.22 -9.85
N SER A 128 6.26 -3.34 -11.17
CA SER A 128 7.18 -2.78 -12.17
C SER A 128 7.26 -1.24 -12.10
N GLU A 129 6.19 -0.56 -11.69
CA GLU A 129 6.24 0.89 -11.46
C GLU A 129 7.08 1.27 -10.22
N PHE A 130 7.13 0.42 -9.19
CA PHE A 130 8.04 0.59 -8.05
C PHE A 130 9.48 0.24 -8.42
N GLU A 131 9.68 -0.80 -9.20
CA GLU A 131 10.99 -1.24 -9.71
C GLU A 131 11.59 -0.20 -10.67
N ALA A 132 10.78 0.46 -11.51
CA ALA A 132 11.21 1.55 -12.38
C ALA A 132 11.71 2.78 -11.62
N VAL A 133 11.38 2.95 -10.34
CA VAL A 133 11.85 4.03 -9.46
C VAL A 133 13.12 3.63 -8.68
N GLY A 134 13.73 2.48 -8.97
CA GLY A 134 15.02 2.06 -8.41
C GLY A 134 14.97 1.03 -7.27
N ASP A 135 13.80 0.46 -6.97
CA ASP A 135 13.65 -0.62 -5.99
C ASP A 135 13.64 -2.01 -6.67
N VAL A 136 14.58 -2.25 -7.57
CA VAL A 136 14.80 -3.57 -8.17
C VAL A 136 15.10 -4.58 -7.05
N GLY A 137 14.28 -5.63 -6.96
CA GLY A 137 14.46 -6.67 -5.95
C GLY A 137 13.79 -6.37 -4.60
N ALA A 138 12.69 -5.62 -4.57
CA ALA A 138 11.89 -5.42 -3.38
C ALA A 138 11.60 -6.76 -2.67
N ASN A 139 11.90 -6.83 -1.39
CA ASN A 139 11.78 -8.00 -0.50
C ASN A 139 12.76 -9.16 -0.76
N THR A 140 13.72 -9.08 -1.69
CA THR A 140 14.69 -10.19 -1.95
C THR A 140 15.57 -10.51 -0.76
N ASP A 141 15.80 -9.54 0.12
CA ASP A 141 16.59 -9.71 1.33
C ASP A 141 15.72 -10.04 2.57
N ILE A 142 14.44 -10.42 2.33
CA ILE A 142 13.47 -10.77 3.37
C ILE A 142 12.84 -12.13 3.07
N GLU A 143 13.03 -13.08 3.97
CA GLU A 143 12.32 -14.37 4.00
C GLU A 143 10.99 -14.17 4.74
N VAL A 144 9.87 -14.55 4.13
CA VAL A 144 8.55 -14.56 4.80
C VAL A 144 8.36 -15.91 5.49
N LEU A 145 8.39 -15.92 6.83
CA LEU A 145 8.23 -17.14 7.61
C LEU A 145 6.76 -17.54 7.76
N SER A 146 5.90 -16.57 8.06
CA SER A 146 4.47 -16.83 8.13
C SER A 146 3.64 -15.60 7.77
N VAL A 147 2.44 -15.86 7.28
CA VAL A 147 1.42 -14.85 6.98
C VAL A 147 0.11 -15.23 7.65
N HIS A 148 -0.55 -14.25 8.24
CA HIS A 148 -1.91 -14.38 8.73
C HIS A 148 -2.76 -13.26 8.12
N ASP A 149 -3.69 -13.65 7.25
CA ASP A 149 -4.70 -12.77 6.68
C ASP A 149 -6.06 -13.05 7.32
N THR A 150 -6.72 -11.99 7.77
CA THR A 150 -8.12 -12.05 8.20
C THR A 150 -8.95 -11.11 7.35
N VAL A 151 -9.89 -11.60 6.58
CA VAL A 151 -10.73 -10.92 5.58
C VAL A 151 -12.09 -10.60 6.19
N SER A 152 -12.52 -9.34 6.21
CA SER A 152 -13.88 -8.95 6.61
C SER A 152 -14.78 -8.81 5.39
N ILE A 153 -15.88 -9.50 5.40
CA ILE A 153 -16.89 -9.46 4.34
C ILE A 153 -18.15 -8.82 4.89
N GLY A 154 -18.65 -7.82 4.22
CA GLY A 154 -19.77 -6.99 4.63
C GLY A 154 -21.13 -7.57 4.28
N PRO A 155 -22.23 -6.87 4.62
CA PRO A 155 -23.59 -7.35 4.43
C PRO A 155 -23.99 -7.45 2.94
N GLU A 156 -23.37 -6.69 2.04
CA GLU A 156 -23.59 -6.75 0.61
C GLU A 156 -22.63 -7.75 -0.09
N ARG A 157 -21.98 -8.62 0.70
CA ARG A 157 -21.00 -9.62 0.26
C ARG A 157 -19.69 -9.01 -0.22
N GLU A 158 -19.52 -7.70 -0.06
CA GLU A 158 -18.33 -6.93 -0.41
C GLU A 158 -17.17 -7.26 0.53
N GLN A 159 -15.97 -7.31 0.00
CA GLN A 159 -14.76 -7.29 0.80
C GLN A 159 -14.57 -5.90 1.41
N ARG A 160 -14.58 -5.79 2.72
CA ARG A 160 -14.45 -4.50 3.41
C ARG A 160 -13.04 -4.10 3.71
N SER A 161 -12.27 -5.05 4.14
CA SER A 161 -10.91 -4.73 4.57
C SER A 161 -10.06 -5.98 4.83
N ILE A 162 -8.70 -5.89 4.77
CA ILE A 162 -7.74 -6.97 5.02
C ILE A 162 -6.83 -6.60 6.17
N SER A 163 -6.76 -7.40 7.24
CA SER A 163 -5.64 -7.37 8.17
C SER A 163 -4.64 -8.46 7.84
N THR A 164 -3.43 -8.05 7.62
CA THR A 164 -2.30 -8.93 7.39
C THR A 164 -1.31 -8.78 8.53
N ARG A 165 -0.89 -9.89 9.12
CA ARG A 165 0.27 -9.96 10.01
C ARG A 165 1.30 -10.87 9.37
N LEU A 166 2.56 -10.41 9.35
CA LEU A 166 3.69 -11.16 8.82
C LEU A 166 4.75 -11.37 9.90
N VAL A 167 5.35 -12.53 9.87
CA VAL A 167 6.64 -12.82 10.50
C VAL A 167 7.67 -12.98 9.40
N VAL A 168 8.71 -12.17 9.44
CA VAL A 168 9.76 -12.16 8.42
C VAL A 168 11.12 -12.33 9.06
N ARG A 169 12.10 -12.78 8.28
CA ARG A 169 13.52 -12.85 8.68
C ARG A 169 14.35 -12.11 7.64
N ALA A 170 15.30 -11.32 8.06
CA ALA A 170 16.27 -10.70 7.18
C ALA A 170 17.26 -11.75 6.67
N ALA A 171 17.32 -11.96 5.36
CA ALA A 171 18.28 -12.87 4.73
C ALA A 171 19.68 -12.27 4.66
N LYS A 172 19.78 -10.93 4.75
CA LYS A 172 21.00 -10.15 4.84
C LYS A 172 20.80 -8.97 5.77
N ALA A 173 21.88 -8.39 6.27
CA ALA A 173 21.79 -7.14 7.03
C ALA A 173 21.32 -5.97 6.15
N GLY A 174 20.42 -5.14 6.65
CA GLY A 174 20.04 -3.87 6.05
C GLY A 174 18.58 -3.63 5.70
N PRO A 175 17.70 -4.65 5.54
CA PRO A 175 16.29 -4.38 5.25
C PRO A 175 15.67 -3.44 6.30
N ASP A 176 15.03 -2.39 5.85
CA ASP A 176 14.33 -1.41 6.68
C ASP A 176 12.86 -1.25 6.29
N ARG A 177 12.37 -2.09 5.36
CA ARG A 177 11.01 -2.01 4.81
C ARG A 177 10.56 -3.33 4.19
N TYR A 178 9.26 -3.43 3.99
CA TYR A 178 8.60 -4.44 3.18
C TYR A 178 7.72 -3.76 2.12
N LEU A 179 7.77 -4.22 0.88
CA LEU A 179 6.88 -3.76 -0.19
C LEU A 179 5.69 -4.72 -0.30
N ALA A 180 4.51 -4.20 -0.04
CA ALA A 180 3.26 -4.94 -0.16
C ALA A 180 2.47 -4.48 -1.39
N VAL A 181 1.72 -5.42 -1.97
CA VAL A 181 0.80 -5.16 -3.08
C VAL A 181 -0.59 -5.64 -2.72
N HIS A 182 -1.59 -4.85 -3.05
CA HIS A 182 -3.00 -5.19 -2.95
C HIS A 182 -3.66 -5.04 -4.32
N GLN A 183 -4.55 -5.95 -4.64
CA GLN A 183 -5.44 -5.89 -5.81
C GLN A 183 -6.88 -5.83 -5.33
N GLY A 184 -7.60 -4.81 -5.72
CA GLY A 184 -9.02 -4.70 -5.42
C GLY A 184 -9.89 -5.64 -6.25
N ASP A 185 -11.00 -6.09 -5.67
CA ASP A 185 -12.02 -6.89 -6.34
C ASP A 185 -12.68 -6.13 -7.49
N GLU A 186 -13.47 -6.82 -8.29
CA GLU A 186 -14.22 -6.21 -9.38
C GLU A 186 -15.17 -5.12 -8.86
N GLY A 187 -15.15 -3.97 -9.52
CA GLY A 187 -15.95 -2.80 -9.13
C GLY A 187 -15.35 -1.93 -8.03
N CYS A 188 -14.22 -2.33 -7.41
CA CYS A 188 -13.61 -1.49 -6.37
C CYS A 188 -13.06 -0.17 -6.93
N LEU A 189 -13.16 0.88 -6.10
CA LEU A 189 -12.60 2.20 -6.35
C LEU A 189 -11.25 2.32 -5.65
N ILE A 190 -10.20 1.80 -6.26
CA ILE A 190 -8.86 1.70 -5.65
C ILE A 190 -8.32 3.06 -5.15
N ASP A 191 -8.80 4.18 -5.68
CA ASP A 191 -8.47 5.51 -5.20
C ASP A 191 -8.98 5.77 -3.77
N ASN A 192 -10.03 5.08 -3.35
CA ASN A 192 -10.60 5.18 -2.01
C ASN A 192 -9.97 4.18 -1.03
N ALA A 193 -9.22 3.20 -1.54
CA ALA A 193 -8.55 2.23 -0.68
C ALA A 193 -7.54 2.89 0.26
N LEU A 194 -7.57 2.49 1.52
CA LEU A 194 -6.73 3.03 2.58
C LEU A 194 -5.82 1.96 3.15
N VAL A 195 -4.55 2.29 3.34
CA VAL A 195 -3.61 1.45 4.06
C VAL A 195 -3.41 2.01 5.46
N ARG A 196 -3.61 1.17 6.47
CA ARG A 196 -3.39 1.49 7.89
C ARG A 196 -2.26 0.60 8.40
N PRO A 197 -1.08 1.15 8.69
CA PRO A 197 -0.04 0.38 9.35
C PRO A 197 -0.49 0.00 10.76
N GLY A 198 -0.12 -1.20 11.18
CA GLY A 198 -0.32 -1.71 12.53
C GLY A 198 0.96 -1.70 13.34
N GLU A 199 1.20 -2.77 14.08
CA GLU A 199 2.41 -2.94 14.89
C GLU A 199 3.63 -3.21 14.01
N GLY A 200 4.81 -2.78 14.44
CA GLY A 200 6.11 -3.09 13.83
C GLY A 200 6.40 -2.40 12.50
N CYS A 201 5.53 -1.52 12.00
CA CYS A 201 5.78 -0.78 10.77
C CYS A 201 5.08 0.58 10.72
N ARG A 202 5.50 1.38 9.75
CA ARG A 202 4.87 2.64 9.34
C ARG A 202 4.66 2.64 7.84
N LEU A 203 3.63 3.33 7.37
CA LEU A 203 3.39 3.49 5.94
C LEU A 203 4.45 4.42 5.33
N GLY A 204 5.09 3.95 4.26
CA GLY A 204 6.00 4.72 3.41
C GLY A 204 5.33 5.18 2.12
N ARG A 205 6.05 5.07 1.00
CA ARG A 205 5.50 5.42 -0.32
C ARG A 205 4.32 4.52 -0.67
N LEU A 206 3.37 5.09 -1.39
CA LEU A 206 2.18 4.39 -1.87
C LEU A 206 1.92 4.77 -3.33
N ARG A 207 1.57 3.80 -4.17
CA ARG A 207 1.21 3.96 -5.57
C ARG A 207 -0.09 3.24 -5.88
N ARG A 208 -0.93 3.88 -6.69
CA ARG A 208 -2.19 3.32 -7.17
C ARG A 208 -2.13 3.18 -8.68
N GLN A 209 -2.62 2.07 -9.18
CA GLN A 209 -2.80 1.84 -10.61
C GLN A 209 -4.28 1.53 -10.88
N LEU A 210 -4.99 2.52 -11.41
CA LEU A 210 -6.44 2.45 -11.60
C LEU A 210 -6.84 1.36 -12.61
N ALA A 211 -6.09 1.23 -13.70
CA ALA A 211 -6.38 0.28 -14.76
C ALA A 211 -6.41 -1.19 -14.28
N THR A 212 -5.58 -1.51 -13.32
CA THR A 212 -5.49 -2.87 -12.75
C THR A 212 -6.11 -2.97 -11.36
N ARG A 213 -6.68 -1.90 -10.84
CA ARG A 213 -7.15 -1.81 -9.44
C ARG A 213 -6.08 -2.22 -8.43
N GLY A 214 -4.82 -1.93 -8.75
CA GLY A 214 -3.65 -2.28 -7.96
C GLY A 214 -3.22 -1.17 -7.01
N LEU A 215 -2.72 -1.55 -5.85
CA LEU A 215 -2.15 -0.67 -4.83
C LEU A 215 -0.84 -1.29 -4.34
N ALA A 216 0.26 -0.59 -4.55
CA ALA A 216 1.56 -0.97 -3.99
C ALA A 216 1.98 0.05 -2.92
N PHE A 217 2.55 -0.43 -1.82
CA PHE A 217 2.92 0.43 -0.70
C PHE A 217 4.07 -0.15 0.12
N GLU A 218 4.90 0.76 0.65
CA GLU A 218 5.98 0.42 1.56
C GLU A 218 5.48 0.38 3.01
N LEU A 219 5.96 -0.60 3.73
CA LEU A 219 5.84 -0.72 5.18
C LEU A 219 7.24 -0.58 5.76
N LEU A 220 7.54 0.59 6.30
CA LEU A 220 8.85 0.94 6.83
C LEU A 220 8.99 0.39 8.25
N PHE A 221 10.06 -0.32 8.51
CA PHE A 221 10.42 -0.75 9.87
C PHE A 221 11.01 0.43 10.66
N ASP A 222 11.02 0.34 11.96
CA ASP A 222 11.56 1.37 12.84
C ASP A 222 13.11 1.37 12.86
N ARG A 223 13.73 0.30 12.36
CA ARG A 223 15.17 0.10 12.26
C ARG A 223 15.55 -0.73 11.05
N ARG A 224 16.82 -0.78 10.76
CA ARG A 224 17.40 -1.78 9.84
C ARG A 224 17.58 -3.10 10.58
N LEU A 225 17.15 -4.19 9.96
CA LEU A 225 17.29 -5.51 10.52
C LEU A 225 18.72 -6.02 10.31
N ALA A 226 19.26 -6.73 11.32
CA ALA A 226 20.48 -7.50 11.17
C ALA A 226 20.21 -8.79 10.38
N GLU A 227 21.24 -9.39 9.80
CA GLU A 227 21.14 -10.71 9.16
C GLU A 227 20.65 -11.76 10.15
N GLY A 228 19.66 -12.57 9.75
CA GLY A 228 19.00 -13.57 10.58
C GLY A 228 17.99 -13.01 11.58
N GLU A 229 17.88 -11.68 11.72
CA GLU A 229 16.93 -11.06 12.64
C GLU A 229 15.49 -11.26 12.17
N GLU A 230 14.62 -11.67 13.11
CA GLU A 230 13.20 -11.81 12.86
C GLU A 230 12.46 -10.52 13.22
N HIS A 231 11.45 -10.20 12.43
CA HIS A 231 10.60 -9.03 12.66
C HIS A 231 9.13 -9.38 12.41
N VAL A 232 8.27 -8.84 13.26
CA VAL A 232 6.81 -9.00 13.13
C VAL A 232 6.18 -7.66 12.89
N PHE A 233 5.35 -7.59 11.85
CA PHE A 233 4.60 -6.37 11.57
C PHE A 233 3.20 -6.70 11.04
N SER A 234 2.33 -5.70 11.09
CA SER A 234 0.96 -5.84 10.62
C SER A 234 0.45 -4.58 9.94
N PHE A 235 -0.51 -4.75 9.05
CA PHE A 235 -1.20 -3.65 8.39
C PHE A 235 -2.63 -4.06 8.04
N THR A 236 -3.45 -3.08 7.70
CA THR A 236 -4.81 -3.29 7.20
C THR A 236 -5.02 -2.47 5.93
N VAL A 237 -5.50 -3.11 4.87
CA VAL A 237 -6.05 -2.42 3.70
C VAL A 237 -7.56 -2.33 3.86
N VAL A 238 -8.16 -1.18 3.75
CA VAL A 238 -9.60 -0.95 3.74
C VAL A 238 -10.00 -0.65 2.30
N ASP A 239 -10.86 -1.52 1.76
CA ASP A 239 -11.36 -1.41 0.39
C ASP A 239 -12.77 -2.00 0.37
N ASP A 240 -13.76 -1.15 0.65
CA ASP A 240 -15.16 -1.51 0.86
C ASP A 240 -16.09 -1.05 -0.27
N THR A 241 -15.53 -0.84 -1.46
CA THR A 241 -16.25 -0.29 -2.61
C THR A 241 -16.57 -1.32 -3.69
N GLY A 242 -16.08 -2.56 -3.56
CA GLY A 242 -16.29 -3.64 -4.54
C GLY A 242 -17.68 -4.28 -4.47
N GLY A 243 -17.96 -5.14 -5.46
CA GLY A 243 -19.11 -6.03 -5.46
C GLY A 243 -18.93 -7.27 -4.58
N PRO A 244 -19.79 -8.29 -4.73
CA PRO A 244 -19.64 -9.56 -4.01
C PRO A 244 -18.28 -10.19 -4.28
N THR A 245 -17.50 -10.41 -3.22
CA THR A 245 -16.17 -10.98 -3.34
C THR A 245 -16.21 -12.46 -3.73
N PRO A 246 -15.35 -12.92 -4.65
CA PRO A 246 -15.25 -14.36 -4.98
C PRO A 246 -14.43 -15.14 -3.93
N GLY A 247 -13.99 -14.50 -2.88
CA GLY A 247 -13.13 -15.06 -1.83
C GLY A 247 -11.81 -14.32 -1.71
N HIS A 248 -10.79 -14.94 -1.12
CA HIS A 248 -9.46 -14.35 -1.00
C HIS A 248 -8.36 -15.33 -1.40
N ARG A 249 -7.32 -14.83 -2.07
CA ARG A 249 -6.14 -15.59 -2.50
C ARG A 249 -4.88 -14.75 -2.34
N ARG A 250 -3.78 -15.33 -1.97
CA ARG A 250 -2.47 -14.70 -1.88
C ARG A 250 -1.48 -15.39 -2.81
N ALA A 251 -0.74 -14.59 -3.58
CA ALA A 251 0.38 -15.11 -4.37
C ALA A 251 1.65 -15.18 -3.51
N PHE A 252 2.35 -16.30 -3.61
CA PHE A 252 3.65 -16.53 -3.01
C PHE A 252 4.68 -16.67 -4.12
N ARG A 253 5.72 -15.85 -4.11
CA ARG A 253 6.86 -15.94 -5.05
C ARG A 253 7.94 -16.86 -4.52
N GLU A 254 8.12 -16.85 -3.20
CA GLU A 254 9.04 -17.68 -2.46
C GLU A 254 8.26 -18.59 -1.50
N PRO A 255 8.84 -19.71 -1.08
CA PRO A 255 8.21 -20.59 -0.09
C PRO A 255 7.91 -19.85 1.21
N CYS A 256 6.76 -20.16 1.83
CA CYS A 256 6.34 -19.67 3.12
C CYS A 256 5.97 -20.85 4.03
N ARG A 257 6.50 -20.92 5.24
CA ARG A 257 6.29 -22.07 6.14
C ARG A 257 4.86 -22.19 6.63
N GLY A 258 4.14 -21.08 6.74
CA GLY A 258 2.75 -21.12 7.20
C GLY A 258 1.93 -19.94 6.72
N TYR A 259 0.77 -20.24 6.14
CA TYR A 259 -0.22 -19.24 5.77
C TYR A 259 -1.57 -19.56 6.41
N LEU A 260 -2.01 -18.70 7.31
CA LEU A 260 -3.34 -18.75 7.88
C LEU A 260 -4.24 -17.72 7.20
N LEU A 261 -5.33 -18.20 6.58
CA LEU A 261 -6.36 -17.35 5.99
C LEU A 261 -7.67 -17.54 6.73
N GLN A 262 -8.28 -16.45 7.17
CA GLN A 262 -9.60 -16.43 7.79
C GLN A 262 -10.53 -15.47 7.05
N LEU A 263 -11.71 -15.93 6.65
CA LEU A 263 -12.79 -15.11 6.13
C LEU A 263 -13.81 -14.87 7.25
N ALA A 264 -14.08 -13.60 7.55
CA ALA A 264 -15.04 -13.17 8.57
C ALA A 264 -16.26 -12.57 7.87
N PHE A 265 -17.34 -13.34 7.79
CA PHE A 265 -18.57 -12.96 7.11
C PHE A 265 -19.51 -12.17 8.00
N ASN A 266 -20.18 -11.18 7.42
CA ASN A 266 -21.34 -10.58 8.08
C ASN A 266 -22.44 -11.63 8.23
N ARG A 267 -23.09 -11.67 9.40
CA ARG A 267 -24.15 -12.66 9.68
C ARG A 267 -25.35 -12.60 8.72
N ARG A 268 -25.54 -11.48 8.02
CA ARG A 268 -26.59 -11.30 6.99
C ARG A 268 -26.17 -11.78 5.61
N ALA A 269 -24.89 -12.13 5.43
CA ALA A 269 -24.30 -12.55 4.16
C ALA A 269 -23.38 -13.75 4.39
N LEU A 270 -23.98 -14.89 4.75
CA LEU A 270 -23.24 -16.14 4.86
C LEU A 270 -23.08 -16.77 3.48
N PRO A 271 -21.94 -17.42 3.20
CA PRO A 271 -21.71 -18.09 1.93
C PRO A 271 -22.52 -19.41 1.82
N ALA A 272 -22.79 -19.83 0.58
CA ALA A 272 -23.29 -21.18 0.31
C ALA A 272 -22.20 -22.22 0.52
N ARG A 273 -20.99 -21.91 0.07
CA ARG A 273 -19.80 -22.77 0.17
C ARG A 273 -18.55 -21.97 0.27
N CYS A 274 -17.58 -22.47 1.04
CA CYS A 274 -16.18 -22.01 1.06
C CYS A 274 -15.27 -23.19 0.70
N THR A 275 -14.32 -22.96 -0.19
CA THR A 275 -13.39 -24.01 -0.63
C THR A 275 -11.95 -23.51 -0.53
N LYS A 276 -11.13 -24.18 0.28
CA LYS A 276 -9.67 -24.01 0.30
C LYS A 276 -9.10 -24.50 -1.02
N GLN A 277 -8.15 -23.78 -1.58
CA GLN A 277 -7.53 -24.11 -2.85
C GLN A 277 -6.10 -23.60 -2.96
N PHE A 278 -5.29 -24.33 -3.72
CA PHE A 278 -3.98 -23.91 -4.16
C PHE A 278 -3.91 -23.95 -5.68
N ARG A 279 -3.11 -23.06 -6.29
CA ARG A 279 -2.81 -23.01 -7.72
C ARG A 279 -1.33 -22.77 -7.91
N VAL A 280 -0.72 -23.40 -8.91
CA VAL A 280 0.69 -23.18 -9.24
C VAL A 280 0.94 -21.79 -9.84
N ASP A 281 -0.09 -21.19 -10.45
CA ASP A 281 -0.11 -19.79 -10.91
C ASP A 281 -1.56 -19.25 -10.87
N ALA A 282 -1.74 -17.97 -11.21
CA ALA A 282 -3.04 -17.29 -11.13
C ALA A 282 -4.11 -17.90 -12.06
N ASP A 283 -3.71 -18.44 -13.22
CA ASP A 283 -4.59 -18.95 -14.27
C ASP A 283 -4.73 -20.47 -14.24
N ALA A 284 -3.89 -21.15 -13.43
CA ALA A 284 -3.92 -22.61 -13.32
C ALA A 284 -5.23 -23.12 -12.69
N VAL A 285 -5.60 -24.34 -13.05
CA VAL A 285 -6.70 -25.05 -12.40
C VAL A 285 -6.34 -25.26 -10.92
N PRO A 286 -7.27 -24.96 -9.98
CA PRO A 286 -7.01 -25.17 -8.56
C PRO A 286 -6.81 -26.65 -8.25
N VAL A 287 -5.85 -26.92 -7.38
CA VAL A 287 -5.56 -28.24 -6.80
C VAL A 287 -5.78 -28.18 -5.28
N ASP A 288 -5.74 -29.30 -4.61
CA ASP A 288 -5.90 -29.42 -3.15
C ASP A 288 -7.19 -28.77 -2.65
N LEU A 289 -8.30 -29.10 -3.33
CA LEU A 289 -9.62 -28.58 -2.98
C LEU A 289 -10.13 -29.26 -1.71
N GLU A 290 -10.45 -28.43 -0.71
CA GLU A 290 -11.06 -28.85 0.55
C GLU A 290 -12.25 -27.95 0.88
N GLU A 291 -13.44 -28.53 1.10
CA GLU A 291 -14.60 -27.77 1.50
C GLU A 291 -14.47 -27.38 2.98
N LEU A 292 -14.66 -26.10 3.25
CA LEU A 292 -14.51 -25.53 4.59
C LEU A 292 -15.89 -25.31 5.24
N VAL A 293 -15.97 -25.60 6.52
CA VAL A 293 -17.16 -25.29 7.31
C VAL A 293 -17.15 -23.81 7.67
N CYS A 294 -18.17 -23.08 7.23
CA CYS A 294 -18.46 -21.77 7.77
C CYS A 294 -19.24 -21.94 9.07
N GLY A 295 -18.58 -21.72 10.21
CA GLY A 295 -19.19 -21.86 11.54
C GLY A 295 -20.29 -20.83 11.82
N LEU A 296 -21.11 -21.07 12.86
CA LEU A 296 -22.19 -20.16 13.30
C LEU A 296 -21.71 -18.75 13.64
N GLY A 297 -20.41 -18.59 13.94
CA GLY A 297 -19.76 -17.28 14.13
C GLY A 297 -19.54 -16.51 12.84
N GLY A 298 -19.80 -17.10 11.66
CA GLY A 298 -19.54 -16.49 10.36
C GLY A 298 -18.05 -16.50 9.97
N PHE A 299 -17.31 -17.54 10.37
CA PHE A 299 -15.87 -17.68 10.03
C PHE A 299 -15.63 -18.94 9.22
N ALA A 300 -14.86 -18.81 8.14
CA ALA A 300 -14.21 -19.91 7.46
C ALA A 300 -12.69 -19.72 7.53
N SER A 301 -11.95 -20.76 7.87
CA SER A 301 -10.49 -20.67 8.05
C SER A 301 -9.77 -21.78 7.32
N ALA A 302 -8.64 -21.47 6.71
CA ALA A 302 -7.74 -22.42 6.07
C ALA A 302 -6.31 -22.17 6.54
N TYR A 303 -5.62 -23.25 6.88
CA TYR A 303 -4.18 -23.23 7.11
C TYR A 303 -3.48 -23.97 5.97
N PHE A 304 -2.42 -23.35 5.47
CA PHE A 304 -1.55 -23.90 4.43
C PHE A 304 -0.16 -24.03 5.04
N GLU A 305 0.33 -25.25 5.14
CA GLU A 305 1.67 -25.56 5.61
C GLU A 305 2.62 -25.63 4.42
N ASP A 306 3.84 -25.12 4.60
CA ASP A 306 4.91 -25.16 3.60
C ASP A 306 4.45 -24.76 2.18
N VAL A 307 3.81 -23.58 2.10
CA VAL A 307 3.29 -23.04 0.83
C VAL A 307 4.44 -22.78 -0.12
N GLY A 308 4.47 -23.51 -1.23
CA GLY A 308 5.41 -23.27 -2.33
C GLY A 308 5.03 -22.01 -3.14
N PRO A 309 5.86 -21.64 -4.13
CA PRO A 309 5.48 -20.61 -5.10
C PRO A 309 4.15 -20.97 -5.77
N GLY A 310 3.24 -19.98 -5.84
CA GLY A 310 1.89 -20.21 -6.36
C GLY A 310 0.86 -19.29 -5.70
N VAL A 311 -0.40 -19.68 -5.74
CA VAL A 311 -1.54 -18.92 -5.23
C VAL A 311 -2.37 -19.79 -4.29
N ALA A 312 -2.38 -19.44 -3.00
CA ALA A 312 -3.17 -20.10 -1.96
C ALA A 312 -4.36 -19.24 -1.55
N GLY A 313 -5.52 -19.83 -1.27
CA GLY A 313 -6.67 -19.06 -0.87
C GLY A 313 -7.94 -19.86 -0.57
N ILE A 314 -9.02 -19.10 -0.32
CA ILE A 314 -10.37 -19.61 -0.12
C ILE A 314 -11.26 -18.97 -1.19
N SER A 315 -11.95 -19.79 -1.99
CA SER A 315 -13.03 -19.31 -2.85
C SER A 315 -14.37 -19.35 -2.13
N VAL A 316 -15.26 -18.46 -2.51
CA VAL A 316 -16.59 -18.29 -1.92
C VAL A 316 -17.65 -18.43 -3.02
N GLU A 317 -18.63 -19.29 -2.80
CA GLU A 317 -19.85 -19.38 -3.59
C GLU A 317 -20.99 -18.72 -2.82
N TRP A 318 -21.71 -17.83 -3.46
CA TRP A 318 -22.86 -17.15 -2.91
C TRP A 318 -24.18 -17.80 -3.40
N THR A 319 -25.20 -17.78 -2.55
CA THR A 319 -26.59 -18.15 -2.94
C THR A 319 -27.28 -17.03 -3.70
#